data_96769b4f82dc35e57c5e3b01858205ab
#
_entry.id   96769b4f82dc35e57c5e3b01858205ab
#
_cell.length_a   1.000
_cell.length_b   1.000
_cell.length_c   1.000
_cell.angle_alpha   90.00
_cell.angle_beta   90.00
_cell.angle_gamma   90.00
#
_symmetry.space_group_name_H-M   'P 1'
#
loop_
_entity.id
_entity.type
_entity.pdbx_description
1 polymer ?
#
loop_
_entity_poly.entity_id
_entity_poly.type
_entity_poly.pdbx_seq_one_letter_code
_entity_poly.pdbx_strand_id
1 'polypeptide(L)'
;MKTFYIGSYGKNDDKGIYIFTLNEETLEMKKIQQIVTIDYPSYMICDDHNLYVAYKNASSENDGGGIGSFSIYNNELILNNNYSSSGRSYTHLCISDNKKYIFAANYHIGATASYRIETKAVKEKISAVRHKGRGPDLLKRQTGPHAHCVGITPDKEFVYSVDLGADKVVMYRYHQGVLMEDADYTLSIVPGSGPRHMIFSPDGRFAYLVNEITNTIMVFKYVEGRYSLIQAVSSIP
;
A
#
# COMPACT_ATOMS: atom_id res chain seq x y z
N MET A 1 12.38 0.49 -24.28
CA MET A 1 12.26 -0.72 -23.42
C MET A 1 11.74 -0.29 -22.06
N LYS A 2 10.66 -0.91 -21.58
CA LYS A 2 10.12 -0.69 -20.22
C LYS A 2 10.31 -1.94 -19.37
N THR A 3 10.67 -1.77 -18.09
CA THR A 3 10.82 -2.87 -17.14
C THR A 3 9.56 -2.99 -16.27
N PHE A 4 9.09 -4.23 -16.07
CA PHE A 4 7.95 -4.58 -15.24
C PHE A 4 8.35 -5.56 -14.15
N TYR A 5 7.84 -5.33 -12.95
CA TYR A 5 7.95 -6.23 -11.81
C TYR A 5 6.58 -6.84 -11.53
N ILE A 6 6.49 -8.16 -11.55
CA ILE A 6 5.22 -8.89 -11.41
C ILE A 6 5.35 -9.83 -10.20
N GLY A 7 4.49 -9.62 -9.20
CA GLY A 7 4.37 -10.54 -8.06
C GLY A 7 3.51 -11.74 -8.40
N SER A 8 3.97 -12.94 -8.04
CA SER A 8 3.24 -14.18 -8.23
C SER A 8 2.96 -14.89 -6.91
N TYR A 9 1.71 -15.32 -6.73
CA TYR A 9 1.26 -16.21 -5.66
C TYR A 9 1.37 -17.70 -6.05
N GLY A 10 2.13 -18.00 -7.08
CA GLY A 10 2.41 -19.37 -7.50
C GLY A 10 3.01 -20.24 -6.40
N LYS A 11 2.98 -21.54 -6.61
CA LYS A 11 3.59 -22.53 -5.71
C LYS A 11 4.90 -23.03 -6.30
N ASN A 12 5.78 -23.54 -5.44
CA ASN A 12 7.09 -24.08 -5.84
C ASN A 12 7.90 -23.04 -6.65
N ASP A 13 8.28 -23.38 -7.87
CA ASP A 13 9.13 -22.56 -8.72
C ASP A 13 8.38 -21.42 -9.43
N ASP A 14 7.05 -21.36 -9.34
CA ASP A 14 6.23 -20.31 -9.95
C ASP A 14 5.93 -19.13 -9.01
N LYS A 15 6.55 -19.12 -7.82
CA LYS A 15 6.38 -18.06 -6.81
C LYS A 15 7.36 -16.92 -6.98
N GLY A 16 7.06 -15.81 -6.29
CA GLY A 16 7.99 -14.71 -6.10
C GLY A 16 7.82 -13.56 -7.06
N ILE A 17 8.92 -12.92 -7.44
CA ILE A 17 8.90 -11.71 -8.27
C ILE A 17 9.52 -12.04 -9.62
N TYR A 18 8.79 -11.75 -10.67
CA TYR A 18 9.25 -11.84 -12.05
C TYR A 18 9.63 -10.47 -12.58
N ILE A 19 10.72 -10.41 -13.34
CA ILE A 19 11.18 -9.22 -14.01
C ILE A 19 11.09 -9.44 -15.51
N PHE A 20 10.36 -8.56 -16.18
CA PHE A 20 10.19 -8.56 -17.62
C PHE A 20 10.61 -7.23 -18.22
N THR A 21 11.13 -7.26 -19.42
CA THR A 21 11.26 -6.08 -20.27
C THR A 21 10.29 -6.15 -21.43
N LEU A 22 9.70 -5.01 -21.79
CA LEU A 22 8.83 -4.84 -22.95
C LEU A 22 9.52 -3.94 -23.97
N ASN A 23 9.64 -4.42 -25.20
CA ASN A 23 9.92 -3.55 -26.33
C ASN A 23 8.60 -2.90 -26.79
N GLU A 24 8.51 -1.57 -26.68
CA GLU A 24 7.26 -0.84 -27.00
C GLU A 24 6.98 -0.75 -28.51
N GLU A 25 7.99 -0.97 -29.37
CA GLU A 25 7.83 -0.95 -30.81
C GLU A 25 7.35 -2.32 -31.34
N THR A 26 7.96 -3.41 -30.87
CA THR A 26 7.63 -4.77 -31.33
C THR A 26 6.57 -5.45 -30.45
N LEU A 27 6.24 -4.89 -29.28
CA LEU A 27 5.38 -5.45 -28.25
C LEU A 27 5.89 -6.81 -27.71
N GLU A 28 7.17 -7.12 -27.94
CA GLU A 28 7.77 -8.33 -27.39
C GLU A 28 8.11 -8.18 -25.93
N MET A 29 7.71 -9.16 -25.13
CA MET A 29 8.00 -9.24 -23.70
C MET A 29 9.04 -10.34 -23.44
N LYS A 30 10.11 -10.01 -22.73
CA LYS A 30 11.18 -10.94 -22.36
C LYS A 30 11.33 -11.03 -20.85
N LYS A 31 11.30 -12.26 -20.32
CA LYS A 31 11.65 -12.53 -18.90
C LYS A 31 13.16 -12.34 -18.72
N ILE A 32 13.54 -11.53 -17.73
CA ILE A 32 14.92 -11.21 -17.39
C ILE A 32 15.36 -12.01 -16.16
N GLN A 33 14.55 -12.01 -15.09
CA GLN A 33 14.90 -12.62 -13.80
C GLN A 33 13.66 -13.15 -13.10
N GLN A 34 13.86 -14.06 -12.15
CA GLN A 34 12.85 -14.47 -11.16
C GLN A 34 13.50 -14.55 -9.77
N ILE A 35 12.86 -13.92 -8.79
CA ILE A 35 13.24 -13.98 -7.38
C ILE A 35 12.29 -14.91 -6.65
N VAL A 36 12.75 -16.10 -6.26
CA VAL A 36 11.93 -17.12 -5.57
C VAL A 36 12.03 -17.06 -4.05
N THR A 37 12.89 -16.19 -3.50
CA THR A 37 13.11 -16.03 -2.05
C THR A 37 12.06 -15.21 -1.34
N ILE A 38 11.16 -14.57 -2.10
CA ILE A 38 10.01 -13.83 -1.59
C ILE A 38 8.76 -14.66 -1.82
N ASP A 39 8.08 -15.03 -0.75
CA ASP A 39 6.79 -15.74 -0.84
C ASP A 39 5.64 -14.73 -0.95
N TYR A 40 4.66 -15.02 -1.78
CA TYR A 40 3.39 -14.28 -1.92
C TYR A 40 3.55 -12.75 -1.84
N PRO A 41 4.27 -12.12 -2.80
CA PRO A 41 4.42 -10.68 -2.86
C PRO A 41 3.04 -10.03 -3.07
N SER A 42 2.54 -9.32 -2.07
CA SER A 42 1.19 -8.75 -2.05
C SER A 42 1.11 -7.37 -2.66
N TYR A 43 2.18 -6.59 -2.54
CA TYR A 43 2.28 -5.25 -3.10
C TYR A 43 3.74 -4.84 -3.32
N MET A 44 3.99 -4.07 -4.36
CA MET A 44 5.32 -3.59 -4.70
C MET A 44 5.30 -2.10 -5.01
N ILE A 45 6.31 -1.39 -4.53
CA ILE A 45 6.57 0.01 -4.89
C ILE A 45 8.04 0.17 -5.25
N CYS A 46 8.34 1.02 -6.22
CA CYS A 46 9.71 1.32 -6.60
C CYS A 46 9.97 2.82 -6.70
N ASP A 47 11.21 3.18 -6.52
CA ASP A 47 11.81 4.41 -7.03
C ASP A 47 12.78 4.07 -8.16
N ASP A 48 13.57 5.03 -8.63
CA ASP A 48 14.50 4.83 -9.75
C ASP A 48 15.58 3.77 -9.47
N HIS A 49 15.86 3.44 -8.21
CA HIS A 49 17.01 2.64 -7.80
C HIS A 49 16.65 1.47 -6.89
N ASN A 50 15.46 1.45 -6.31
CA ASN A 50 15.08 0.46 -5.31
C ASN A 50 13.65 -0.02 -5.52
N LEU A 51 13.41 -1.31 -5.21
CA LEU A 51 12.09 -1.93 -5.12
C LEU A 51 11.85 -2.39 -3.68
N TYR A 52 10.67 -2.08 -3.14
CA TYR A 52 10.22 -2.55 -1.85
C TYR A 52 8.97 -3.39 -2.04
N VAL A 53 8.92 -4.55 -1.36
CA VAL A 53 7.91 -5.58 -1.58
C VAL A 53 7.28 -5.97 -0.25
N ALA A 54 5.99 -5.75 -0.10
CA ALA A 54 5.22 -6.39 0.96
C ALA A 54 5.03 -7.86 0.59
N TYR A 55 5.33 -8.78 1.50
CA TYR A 55 5.21 -10.21 1.25
C TYR A 55 4.56 -10.94 2.42
N LYS A 56 3.99 -12.10 2.13
CA LYS A 56 3.44 -13.03 3.12
C LYS A 56 4.33 -14.26 3.18
N ASN A 57 4.66 -14.72 4.37
CA ASN A 57 5.49 -15.89 4.55
C ASN A 57 4.65 -17.18 4.44
N ALA A 58 4.92 -18.02 3.44
CA ALA A 58 4.18 -19.26 3.20
C ALA A 58 4.36 -20.32 4.28
N SER A 59 5.46 -20.28 5.02
CA SER A 59 5.84 -21.30 6.00
C SER A 59 5.39 -21.00 7.43
N SER A 60 4.79 -19.82 7.69
CA SER A 60 4.38 -19.48 9.05
C SER A 60 2.92 -19.82 9.29
N GLU A 61 2.64 -20.64 10.29
CA GLU A 61 1.28 -20.93 10.80
C GLU A 61 0.52 -19.65 11.22
N ASN A 62 1.22 -18.55 11.45
CA ASN A 62 0.69 -17.27 11.91
C ASN A 62 0.59 -16.20 10.83
N ASP A 63 0.51 -16.55 9.55
CA ASP A 63 0.40 -15.58 8.45
C ASP A 63 1.48 -14.48 8.49
N GLY A 64 2.67 -14.78 8.96
CA GLY A 64 3.79 -13.84 9.04
C GLY A 64 4.13 -13.25 7.68
N GLY A 65 4.81 -12.13 7.69
CA GLY A 65 5.24 -11.46 6.48
C GLY A 65 6.26 -10.36 6.79
N GLY A 66 6.50 -9.52 5.81
CA GLY A 66 7.48 -8.46 5.99
C GLY A 66 7.55 -7.51 4.79
N ILE A 67 8.68 -6.83 4.73
CA ILE A 67 9.04 -5.95 3.62
C ILE A 67 10.42 -6.36 3.13
N GLY A 68 10.48 -6.87 1.89
CA GLY A 68 11.72 -7.10 1.16
C GLY A 68 12.20 -5.80 0.52
N SER A 69 13.50 -5.53 0.53
CA SER A 69 14.10 -4.42 -0.19
C SER A 69 15.16 -4.89 -1.16
N PHE A 70 15.14 -4.33 -2.35
CA PHE A 70 16.04 -4.66 -3.45
C PHE A 70 16.62 -3.41 -4.07
N SER A 71 17.88 -3.49 -4.51
CA SER A 71 18.45 -2.51 -5.44
C SER A 71 18.13 -2.93 -6.86
N ILE A 72 17.78 -1.94 -7.69
CA ILE A 72 17.60 -2.11 -9.13
C ILE A 72 18.93 -1.79 -9.82
N TYR A 73 19.50 -2.76 -10.52
CA TYR A 73 20.74 -2.60 -11.27
C TYR A 73 20.67 -3.34 -12.60
N ASN A 74 20.87 -2.66 -13.72
CA ASN A 74 20.81 -3.22 -15.07
C ASN A 74 19.55 -4.07 -15.34
N ASN A 75 18.39 -3.62 -14.89
CA ASN A 75 17.10 -4.33 -14.96
C ASN A 75 17.04 -5.62 -14.11
N GLU A 76 17.97 -5.84 -13.21
CA GLU A 76 17.96 -6.95 -12.25
C GLU A 76 17.71 -6.43 -10.84
N LEU A 77 17.19 -7.29 -9.98
CA LEU A 77 16.98 -7.03 -8.55
C LEU A 77 18.06 -7.73 -7.73
N ILE A 78 18.74 -6.95 -6.89
CA ILE A 78 19.72 -7.43 -5.92
C ILE A 78 19.11 -7.23 -4.54
N LEU A 79 18.96 -8.32 -3.77
CA LEU A 79 18.40 -8.28 -2.43
C LEU A 79 19.31 -7.45 -1.48
N ASN A 80 18.75 -6.43 -0.84
CA ASN A 80 19.40 -5.69 0.23
C ASN A 80 19.10 -6.33 1.59
N ASN A 81 17.82 -6.52 1.92
CA ASN A 81 17.39 -7.29 3.08
C ASN A 81 15.92 -7.70 3.01
N ASN A 82 15.54 -8.63 3.88
CA ASN A 82 14.17 -8.95 4.23
C ASN A 82 13.91 -8.54 5.67
N TYR A 83 13.07 -7.53 5.87
CA TYR A 83 12.61 -7.16 7.21
C TYR A 83 11.37 -7.99 7.55
N SER A 84 11.51 -8.96 8.43
CA SER A 84 10.39 -9.75 8.93
C SER A 84 9.64 -8.96 10.00
N SER A 85 8.34 -8.77 9.78
CA SER A 85 7.46 -8.21 10.81
C SER A 85 6.91 -9.34 11.68
N SER A 86 6.88 -9.12 13.00
CA SER A 86 6.15 -10.00 13.91
C SER A 86 4.64 -9.76 13.72
N GLY A 87 4.00 -10.48 12.82
CA GLY A 87 2.58 -10.32 12.56
C GLY A 87 2.21 -10.53 11.09
N ARG A 88 0.96 -10.29 10.76
CA ARG A 88 0.41 -10.51 9.43
C ARG A 88 0.96 -9.55 8.39
N SER A 89 0.99 -10.01 7.14
CA SER A 89 1.52 -9.27 5.99
C SER A 89 0.81 -7.93 5.74
N TYR A 90 1.53 -7.04 5.07
CA TYR A 90 0.97 -5.76 4.61
C TYR A 90 0.26 -5.92 3.27
N THR A 91 -0.77 -5.08 3.05
CA THR A 91 -1.53 -5.04 1.80
C THR A 91 -1.08 -3.94 0.86
N HIS A 92 -0.47 -2.90 1.39
CA HIS A 92 -0.06 -1.74 0.61
C HIS A 92 1.14 -1.03 1.27
N LEU A 93 1.99 -0.45 0.43
CA LEU A 93 3.16 0.33 0.84
C LEU A 93 3.16 1.69 0.17
N CYS A 94 3.78 2.68 0.82
CA CYS A 94 4.08 3.99 0.27
C CYS A 94 5.46 4.44 0.75
N ILE A 95 6.27 5.04 -0.13
CA ILE A 95 7.59 5.60 0.21
C ILE A 95 7.42 7.10 0.48
N SER A 96 8.05 7.62 1.54
CA SER A 96 8.14 9.06 1.77
C SER A 96 8.95 9.76 0.69
N ASP A 97 8.65 11.03 0.39
CA ASP A 97 9.34 11.80 -0.63
C ASP A 97 10.86 11.90 -0.41
N ASN A 98 11.28 11.99 0.85
CA ASN A 98 12.71 12.01 1.21
C ASN A 98 13.35 10.62 1.18
N LYS A 99 12.59 9.57 0.81
CA LYS A 99 13.01 8.16 0.69
C LYS A 99 13.60 7.58 1.98
N LYS A 100 13.30 8.16 3.14
CA LYS A 100 13.78 7.70 4.44
C LYS A 100 12.80 6.80 5.18
N TYR A 101 11.54 6.75 4.74
CA TYR A 101 10.49 6.01 5.42
C TYR A 101 9.61 5.24 4.44
N ILE A 102 9.14 4.07 4.88
CA ILE A 102 8.04 3.33 4.26
C ILE A 102 6.85 3.38 5.21
N PHE A 103 5.68 3.73 4.67
CA PHE A 103 4.40 3.56 5.33
C PHE A 103 3.72 2.30 4.79
N ALA A 104 3.08 1.53 5.67
CA ALA A 104 2.52 0.23 5.35
C ALA A 104 1.12 0.07 5.94
N ALA A 105 0.15 -0.31 5.13
CA ALA A 105 -1.20 -0.66 5.57
C ALA A 105 -1.28 -2.15 5.90
N ASN A 106 -1.81 -2.48 7.08
CA ASN A 106 -2.05 -3.86 7.49
C ASN A 106 -3.54 -4.12 7.63
N TYR A 107 -4.09 -4.82 6.65
CA TYR A 107 -5.50 -5.17 6.59
C TYR A 107 -5.95 -6.02 7.78
N HIS A 108 -5.16 -7.03 8.13
CA HIS A 108 -5.56 -8.05 9.10
C HIS A 108 -5.64 -7.55 10.54
N ILE A 109 -4.81 -6.57 10.91
CA ILE A 109 -4.81 -5.99 12.25
C ILE A 109 -5.43 -4.59 12.29
N GLY A 110 -5.86 -4.06 11.12
CA GLY A 110 -6.46 -2.74 11.01
C GLY A 110 -5.51 -1.64 11.50
N ALA A 111 -4.31 -1.57 10.93
CA ALA A 111 -3.28 -0.66 11.39
C ALA A 111 -2.45 -0.06 10.26
N THR A 112 -1.90 1.12 10.50
CA THR A 112 -0.87 1.73 9.66
C THR A 112 0.44 1.76 10.42
N ALA A 113 1.52 1.32 9.78
CA ALA A 113 2.86 1.30 10.35
C ALA A 113 3.83 2.11 9.51
N SER A 114 4.93 2.54 10.13
CA SER A 114 6.05 3.19 9.47
C SER A 114 7.37 2.50 9.80
N TYR A 115 8.26 2.51 8.82
CA TYR A 115 9.58 1.88 8.87
C TYR A 115 10.66 2.84 8.41
N ARG A 116 11.84 2.76 9.02
CA ARG A 116 13.03 3.49 8.57
C ARG A 116 13.71 2.77 7.41
N ILE A 117 14.13 3.55 6.42
CA ILE A 117 15.03 3.11 5.35
C ILE A 117 16.42 3.70 5.63
N GLU A 118 17.43 2.85 5.68
CA GLU A 118 18.83 3.24 5.74
C GLU A 118 19.66 2.37 4.78
N THR A 119 20.56 2.98 4.02
CA THR A 119 21.41 2.27 3.05
C THR A 119 20.60 1.30 2.17
N LYS A 120 19.44 1.76 1.68
CA LYS A 120 18.49 1.01 0.83
C LYS A 120 17.75 -0.15 1.53
N ALA A 121 18.08 -0.46 2.78
CA ALA A 121 17.49 -1.54 3.56
C ALA A 121 16.39 -1.01 4.49
N VAL A 122 15.33 -1.80 4.67
CA VAL A 122 14.31 -1.55 5.71
C VAL A 122 14.89 -1.98 7.04
N LYS A 123 14.96 -1.08 8.03
CA LYS A 123 15.64 -1.31 9.31
C LYS A 123 14.68 -1.61 10.43
N GLU A 124 14.01 -0.60 10.94
CA GLU A 124 13.19 -0.70 12.13
C GLU A 124 11.78 -0.18 11.90
N LYS A 125 10.85 -0.75 12.63
CA LYS A 125 9.51 -0.18 12.76
C LYS A 125 9.54 0.99 13.74
N ILE A 126 9.19 2.18 13.23
CA ILE A 126 9.19 3.41 14.04
C ILE A 126 7.86 3.57 14.77
N SER A 127 6.76 3.35 14.05
CA SER A 127 5.42 3.62 14.55
C SER A 127 4.44 2.57 14.05
N ALA A 128 3.39 2.32 14.82
CA ALA A 128 2.24 1.55 14.39
C ALA A 128 0.99 2.05 15.12
N VAL A 129 0.01 2.51 14.35
CA VAL A 129 -1.26 3.04 14.87
C VAL A 129 -2.39 2.11 14.45
N ARG A 130 -3.11 1.55 15.43
CA ARG A 130 -4.33 0.77 15.17
C ARG A 130 -5.50 1.71 14.95
N HIS A 131 -6.26 1.45 13.92
CA HIS A 131 -7.51 2.16 13.63
C HIS A 131 -8.61 1.74 14.60
N LYS A 132 -9.67 2.54 14.66
CA LYS A 132 -10.84 2.32 15.49
C LYS A 132 -12.12 2.44 14.68
N GLY A 133 -13.13 1.68 15.07
CA GLY A 133 -14.45 1.69 14.44
C GLY A 133 -14.70 0.44 13.61
N ARG A 134 -15.90 0.39 13.06
CA ARG A 134 -16.37 -0.66 12.15
C ARG A 134 -17.56 -0.13 11.37
N GLY A 135 -17.78 -0.64 10.18
CA GLY A 135 -18.96 -0.39 9.36
C GLY A 135 -20.11 -1.35 9.68
N PRO A 136 -21.21 -1.29 8.94
CA PRO A 136 -22.41 -2.10 9.18
C PRO A 136 -22.32 -3.55 8.71
N ASP A 137 -21.39 -3.92 7.81
CA ASP A 137 -21.23 -5.31 7.31
C ASP A 137 -20.44 -6.18 8.31
N LEU A 138 -21.06 -6.45 9.46
CA LEU A 138 -20.44 -7.13 10.58
C LEU A 138 -20.12 -8.60 10.33
N LEU A 139 -20.79 -9.22 9.38
CA LEU A 139 -20.67 -10.68 9.12
C LEU A 139 -19.59 -11.01 8.10
N LYS A 140 -19.13 -10.04 7.33
CA LYS A 140 -18.22 -10.28 6.20
C LYS A 140 -16.98 -9.39 6.23
N ARG A 141 -17.12 -8.13 5.83
CA ARG A 141 -15.98 -7.28 5.48
C ARG A 141 -15.66 -6.19 6.50
N GLN A 142 -16.57 -5.90 7.45
CA GLN A 142 -16.46 -4.77 8.39
C GLN A 142 -16.59 -5.18 9.85
N THR A 143 -16.09 -6.36 10.20
CA THR A 143 -16.09 -6.87 11.60
C THR A 143 -15.17 -6.06 12.52
N GLY A 144 -14.30 -5.27 11.96
CA GLY A 144 -13.34 -4.36 12.61
C GLY A 144 -12.60 -3.54 11.58
N PRO A 145 -11.60 -2.73 11.98
CA PRO A 145 -10.77 -1.98 11.03
C PRO A 145 -9.97 -2.89 10.12
N HIS A 146 -9.86 -2.48 8.85
CA HIS A 146 -9.12 -3.17 7.81
C HIS A 146 -8.38 -2.17 6.92
N ALA A 147 -7.22 -1.68 7.36
CA ALA A 147 -6.39 -0.74 6.60
C ALA A 147 -5.91 -1.39 5.30
N HIS A 148 -6.37 -0.87 4.15
CA HIS A 148 -6.12 -1.51 2.86
C HIS A 148 -5.10 -0.76 1.99
N CYS A 149 -5.11 0.56 2.02
CA CYS A 149 -4.22 1.41 1.23
C CYS A 149 -3.59 2.47 2.13
N VAL A 150 -2.37 2.88 1.82
CA VAL A 150 -1.66 3.98 2.47
C VAL A 150 -0.98 4.84 1.42
N GLY A 151 -0.95 6.15 1.63
CA GLY A 151 -0.28 7.09 0.74
C GLY A 151 0.05 8.39 1.43
N ILE A 152 0.62 9.33 0.67
CA ILE A 152 0.94 10.68 1.10
C ILE A 152 0.10 11.65 0.29
N THR A 153 -0.42 12.68 0.94
CA THR A 153 -1.19 13.73 0.27
C THR A 153 -0.31 14.57 -0.67
N PRO A 154 -0.88 15.19 -1.72
CA PRO A 154 -0.10 15.97 -2.70
C PRO A 154 0.69 17.13 -2.10
N ASP A 155 0.18 17.75 -1.04
CA ASP A 155 0.85 18.81 -0.26
C ASP A 155 1.93 18.27 0.70
N LYS A 156 2.04 16.93 0.82
CA LYS A 156 3.02 16.21 1.68
C LYS A 156 2.84 16.44 3.18
N GLU A 157 1.75 17.05 3.59
CA GLU A 157 1.46 17.35 4.99
C GLU A 157 0.95 16.14 5.76
N PHE A 158 0.31 15.18 5.05
CA PHE A 158 -0.30 14.02 5.68
C PHE A 158 0.10 12.70 5.02
N VAL A 159 0.21 11.68 5.84
CA VAL A 159 0.02 10.28 5.43
C VAL A 159 -1.45 9.96 5.59
N TYR A 160 -2.07 9.33 4.60
CA TYR A 160 -3.43 8.83 4.68
C TYR A 160 -3.47 7.31 4.66
N SER A 161 -4.44 6.71 5.31
CA SER A 161 -4.70 5.27 5.26
C SER A 161 -6.18 5.00 5.06
N VAL A 162 -6.52 4.29 3.98
CA VAL A 162 -7.89 3.93 3.64
C VAL A 162 -8.27 2.67 4.40
N ASP A 163 -9.30 2.75 5.22
CA ASP A 163 -9.79 1.64 6.05
C ASP A 163 -11.14 1.15 5.55
N LEU A 164 -11.13 -0.03 4.94
CA LEU A 164 -12.32 -0.70 4.41
C LEU A 164 -13.31 -1.08 5.52
N GLY A 165 -12.78 -1.53 6.64
CA GLY A 165 -13.60 -2.05 7.73
C GLY A 165 -14.24 -0.97 8.58
N ALA A 166 -13.63 0.22 8.66
CA ALA A 166 -14.12 1.33 9.47
C ALA A 166 -14.82 2.44 8.66
N ASP A 167 -14.94 2.30 7.33
CA ASP A 167 -15.48 3.32 6.42
C ASP A 167 -14.81 4.69 6.59
N LYS A 168 -13.46 4.70 6.58
CA LYS A 168 -12.67 5.91 6.82
C LYS A 168 -11.46 6.03 5.91
N VAL A 169 -11.03 7.27 5.68
CA VAL A 169 -9.66 7.60 5.30
C VAL A 169 -9.03 8.27 6.51
N VAL A 170 -8.22 7.51 7.26
CA VAL A 170 -7.54 7.99 8.46
C VAL A 170 -6.36 8.85 8.05
N MET A 171 -6.25 10.04 8.64
CA MET A 171 -5.20 11.00 8.34
C MET A 171 -4.19 11.07 9.48
N TYR A 172 -2.91 11.16 9.11
CA TYR A 172 -1.82 11.28 10.06
C TYR A 172 -0.91 12.45 9.69
N ARG A 173 -0.58 13.27 10.66
CA ARG A 173 0.67 14.03 10.59
C ARG A 173 1.83 13.10 10.90
N TYR A 174 3.00 13.35 10.31
CA TYR A 174 4.17 12.54 10.60
C TYR A 174 5.42 13.40 10.78
N HIS A 175 6.22 13.02 11.77
CA HIS A 175 7.51 13.63 12.01
C HIS A 175 8.55 12.54 12.26
N GLN A 176 9.66 12.56 11.52
CA GLN A 176 10.73 11.54 11.59
C GLN A 176 10.19 10.09 11.53
N GLY A 177 9.15 9.86 10.76
CA GLY A 177 8.49 8.56 10.61
C GLY A 177 7.45 8.23 11.68
N VAL A 178 7.35 8.97 12.77
CA VAL A 178 6.31 8.77 13.80
C VAL A 178 4.97 9.25 13.27
N LEU A 179 3.96 8.36 13.26
CA LEU A 179 2.61 8.66 12.83
C LEU A 179 1.78 9.18 14.02
N MET A 180 1.10 10.30 13.84
CA MET A 180 0.19 10.91 14.79
C MET A 180 -1.17 11.10 14.12
N GLU A 181 -2.18 10.30 14.51
CA GLU A 181 -3.54 10.41 13.96
C GLU A 181 -4.09 11.82 14.18
N ASP A 182 -4.60 12.43 13.11
CA ASP A 182 -5.27 13.73 13.13
C ASP A 182 -6.76 13.52 12.83
N ALA A 183 -7.55 13.42 13.89
CA ALA A 183 -8.97 13.13 13.81
C ALA A 183 -9.76 14.23 13.09
N ASP A 184 -9.31 15.49 13.16
CA ASP A 184 -9.97 16.64 12.53
C ASP A 184 -9.89 16.62 11.01
N TYR A 185 -8.91 15.87 10.46
CA TYR A 185 -8.69 15.68 9.03
C TYR A 185 -9.13 14.30 8.53
N THR A 186 -9.45 13.37 9.43
CA THR A 186 -9.93 12.05 9.05
C THR A 186 -11.26 12.15 8.31
N LEU A 187 -11.33 11.59 7.09
CA LEU A 187 -12.52 11.58 6.25
C LEU A 187 -13.38 10.36 6.58
N SER A 188 -14.62 10.59 7.03
CA SER A 188 -15.62 9.53 7.18
C SER A 188 -16.34 9.31 5.85
N ILE A 189 -16.49 8.04 5.46
CA ILE A 189 -17.21 7.63 4.26
C ILE A 189 -18.59 7.12 4.66
N VAL A 190 -19.52 7.12 3.72
CA VAL A 190 -20.88 6.59 3.95
C VAL A 190 -20.78 5.17 4.51
N PRO A 191 -21.42 4.87 5.65
CA PRO A 191 -21.36 3.55 6.27
C PRO A 191 -21.75 2.43 5.31
N GLY A 192 -20.95 1.37 5.26
CA GLY A 192 -21.15 0.23 4.37
C GLY A 192 -20.50 0.39 2.99
N SER A 193 -19.80 1.49 2.73
CA SER A 193 -19.12 1.70 1.45
C SER A 193 -17.93 0.76 1.24
N GLY A 194 -17.16 0.49 2.29
CA GLY A 194 -15.94 -0.30 2.22
C GLY A 194 -14.87 0.33 1.33
N PRO A 195 -14.35 1.53 1.69
CA PRO A 195 -13.31 2.19 0.91
C PRO A 195 -12.03 1.34 0.87
N ARG A 196 -11.42 1.21 -0.30
CA ARG A 196 -10.31 0.29 -0.52
C ARG A 196 -9.02 0.99 -0.92
N HIS A 197 -9.04 1.73 -2.01
CA HIS A 197 -7.90 2.47 -2.55
C HIS A 197 -8.27 3.92 -2.84
N MET A 198 -7.31 4.81 -2.62
CA MET A 198 -7.43 6.22 -3.00
C MET A 198 -6.18 6.65 -3.77
N ILE A 199 -6.38 7.44 -4.82
CA ILE A 199 -5.32 8.11 -5.57
C ILE A 199 -5.69 9.56 -5.80
N PHE A 200 -4.69 10.39 -6.09
CA PHE A 200 -4.91 11.79 -6.44
C PHE A 200 -4.72 12.02 -7.93
N SER A 201 -5.37 13.07 -8.45
CA SER A 201 -5.07 13.58 -9.78
C SER A 201 -3.62 14.10 -9.85
N PRO A 202 -2.99 14.13 -11.05
CA PRO A 202 -1.60 14.61 -11.19
C PRO A 202 -1.37 16.03 -10.69
N ASP A 203 -2.39 16.88 -10.73
CA ASP A 203 -2.35 18.25 -10.23
C ASP A 203 -2.69 18.37 -8.72
N GLY A 204 -2.95 17.24 -8.06
CA GLY A 204 -3.26 17.17 -6.63
C GLY A 204 -4.61 17.72 -6.19
N ARG A 205 -5.44 18.21 -7.13
CA ARG A 205 -6.70 18.87 -6.79
C ARG A 205 -7.86 17.96 -6.47
N PHE A 206 -7.79 16.69 -6.94
CA PHE A 206 -8.86 15.72 -6.79
C PHE A 206 -8.34 14.42 -6.20
N ALA A 207 -9.16 13.79 -5.35
CA ALA A 207 -8.94 12.44 -4.86
C ALA A 207 -10.03 11.50 -5.39
N TYR A 208 -9.63 10.33 -5.86
CA TYR A 208 -10.51 9.28 -6.36
C TYR A 208 -10.45 8.09 -5.40
N LEU A 209 -11.57 7.81 -4.76
CA LEU A 209 -11.71 6.74 -3.77
C LEU A 209 -12.59 5.64 -4.32
N VAL A 210 -12.05 4.42 -4.45
CA VAL A 210 -12.84 3.26 -4.84
C VAL A 210 -13.38 2.53 -3.60
N ASN A 211 -14.66 2.22 -3.61
CA ASN A 211 -15.37 1.49 -2.57
C ASN A 211 -15.67 0.07 -3.02
N GLU A 212 -15.15 -0.92 -2.28
CA GLU A 212 -15.26 -2.34 -2.64
C GLU A 212 -16.68 -2.89 -2.43
N ILE A 213 -17.35 -2.51 -1.31
CA ILE A 213 -18.63 -3.10 -0.94
C ILE A 213 -19.76 -2.53 -1.78
N THR A 214 -19.77 -1.22 -1.99
CA THR A 214 -20.82 -0.57 -2.80
C THR A 214 -20.52 -0.51 -4.29
N ASN A 215 -19.34 -0.96 -4.74
CA ASN A 215 -18.91 -0.87 -6.14
C ASN A 215 -19.03 0.55 -6.70
N THR A 216 -18.54 1.53 -5.97
CA THR A 216 -18.60 2.95 -6.36
C THR A 216 -17.23 3.57 -6.39
N ILE A 217 -17.09 4.62 -7.20
CA ILE A 217 -15.96 5.54 -7.18
C ILE A 217 -16.47 6.89 -6.70
N MET A 218 -15.89 7.40 -5.62
CA MET A 218 -16.17 8.74 -5.11
C MET A 218 -15.05 9.69 -5.52
N VAL A 219 -15.43 10.88 -6.00
CA VAL A 219 -14.51 11.94 -6.39
C VAL A 219 -14.63 13.06 -5.40
N PHE A 220 -13.52 13.46 -4.80
CA PHE A 220 -13.44 14.56 -3.86
C PHE A 220 -12.56 15.66 -4.42
N LYS A 221 -12.95 16.92 -4.22
CA LYS A 221 -12.02 18.05 -4.28
C LYS A 221 -11.15 18.00 -3.02
N TYR A 222 -9.84 18.15 -3.21
CA TYR A 222 -8.85 18.17 -2.12
C TYR A 222 -8.26 19.57 -1.98
N VAL A 223 -8.19 20.07 -0.75
CA VAL A 223 -7.53 21.34 -0.40
C VAL A 223 -6.97 21.21 1.02
N GLU A 224 -5.65 21.24 1.17
CA GLU A 224 -4.96 21.31 2.46
C GLU A 224 -5.49 20.32 3.52
N GLY A 225 -5.56 19.04 3.16
CA GLY A 225 -6.04 17.96 4.03
C GLY A 225 -7.57 17.82 4.09
N ARG A 226 -8.33 18.70 3.46
CA ARG A 226 -9.80 18.68 3.46
C ARG A 226 -10.37 18.10 2.17
N TYR A 227 -11.43 17.31 2.32
CA TYR A 227 -12.11 16.64 1.23
C TYR A 227 -13.55 17.13 1.10
N SER A 228 -13.94 17.51 -0.10
CA SER A 228 -15.33 17.87 -0.43
C SER A 228 -15.83 16.95 -1.53
N LEU A 229 -16.87 16.15 -1.25
CA LEU A 229 -17.45 15.24 -2.24
C LEU A 229 -18.02 16.02 -3.43
N ILE A 230 -17.63 15.63 -4.63
CA ILE A 230 -18.13 16.21 -5.90
C ILE A 230 -19.08 15.23 -6.57
N GLN A 231 -18.70 13.96 -6.61
CA GLN A 231 -19.40 12.96 -7.40
C GLN A 231 -19.23 11.56 -6.78
N ALA A 232 -20.25 10.74 -6.96
CA ALA A 232 -20.15 9.28 -6.74
C ALA A 232 -20.79 8.59 -7.95
N VAL A 233 -20.07 7.62 -8.53
CA VAL A 233 -20.52 6.86 -9.70
C VAL A 233 -20.41 5.36 -9.43
N SER A 234 -21.31 4.57 -10.03
CA SER A 234 -21.19 3.12 -10.03
C SER A 234 -19.97 2.70 -10.86
N SER A 235 -19.21 1.71 -10.39
CA SER A 235 -18.13 1.07 -11.14
C SER A 235 -18.58 -0.18 -11.90
N ILE A 236 -19.82 -0.53 -11.75
CA ILE A 236 -20.48 -1.64 -12.47
C ILE A 236 -21.65 -1.09 -13.28
N PRO A 237 -22.01 -1.76 -14.43
CA PRO A 237 -23.13 -1.38 -15.27
C PRO A 237 -24.47 -1.38 -14.54
#